data_1c623a80ec2e5332b293769c744dba55
#
_entry.id   1c623a80ec2e5332b293769c744dba55
#
_cell.length_a   1.000
_cell.length_b   1.000
_cell.length_c   1.000
_cell.angle_alpha   90.00
_cell.angle_beta   90.00
_cell.angle_gamma   90.00
#
_symmetry.space_group_name_H-M   'P 1'
#
loop_
_entity.id
_entity.type
_entity.pdbx_description
1 polymer ?
#
loop_
_entity_poly.entity_id
_entity_poly.type
_entity_poly.pdbx_seq_one_letter_code
_entity_poly.pdbx_strand_id
1 'polypeptide(L)'
;MPASTGAAKAVTKVIPSLVGKLTGMAFRVPTANVSVVDLTVKLNKETSYDKIKDAMKLASENEMKGVLGYCDEPLVSQDFVGDKRTSIFDVNAGMELNPSFYKIISWYDNECGYSNKLLDLANHIYSL
;
A
#
# COMPACT_ATOMS: atom_id res chain seq x y z
N MET A 1 9.59 16.72 -8.16
CA MET A 1 9.71 16.51 -9.62
C MET A 1 8.81 15.34 -10.02
N PRO A 2 7.88 15.51 -10.95
CA PRO A 2 7.10 14.39 -11.49
C PRO A 2 8.03 13.41 -12.24
N ALA A 3 7.74 12.11 -12.13
CA ALA A 3 8.51 11.06 -12.78
C ALA A 3 7.58 9.92 -13.20
N SER A 4 7.97 9.19 -14.25
CA SER A 4 7.29 7.95 -14.60
C SER A 4 7.59 6.85 -13.59
N THR A 5 6.67 5.89 -13.45
CA THR A 5 6.88 4.69 -12.63
C THR A 5 6.41 3.45 -13.36
N GLY A 6 7.14 2.36 -13.22
CA GLY A 6 6.75 1.03 -13.70
C GLY A 6 5.81 0.27 -12.76
N ALA A 7 5.55 0.80 -11.56
CA ALA A 7 4.82 0.10 -10.50
C ALA A 7 3.42 -0.35 -10.95
N ALA A 8 2.63 0.53 -11.56
CA ALA A 8 1.30 0.19 -12.04
C ALA A 8 1.31 -0.96 -13.09
N LYS A 9 2.34 -0.99 -13.97
CA LYS A 9 2.52 -2.09 -14.93
C LYS A 9 2.97 -3.39 -14.25
N ALA A 10 3.81 -3.29 -13.22
CA ALA A 10 4.27 -4.47 -12.49
C ALA A 10 3.11 -5.18 -11.75
N VAL A 11 2.23 -4.43 -11.11
CA VAL A 11 1.04 -4.97 -10.43
C VAL A 11 0.17 -5.79 -11.38
N THR A 12 -0.01 -5.36 -12.64
CA THR A 12 -0.85 -6.10 -13.60
C THR A 12 -0.26 -7.45 -14.04
N LYS A 13 1.04 -7.69 -13.81
CA LYS A 13 1.66 -9.00 -14.03
C LYS A 13 1.27 -10.01 -12.95
N VAL A 14 1.08 -9.55 -11.72
CA VAL A 14 0.69 -10.39 -10.57
C VAL A 14 -0.82 -10.48 -10.42
N ILE A 15 -1.54 -9.42 -10.82
CA ILE A 15 -3.00 -9.35 -10.78
C ILE A 15 -3.52 -9.03 -12.19
N PRO A 16 -3.64 -10.03 -13.09
CA PRO A 16 -3.99 -9.81 -14.50
C PRO A 16 -5.35 -9.13 -14.71
N SER A 17 -6.28 -9.28 -13.79
CA SER A 17 -7.61 -8.64 -13.84
C SER A 17 -7.55 -7.10 -13.77
N LEU A 18 -6.39 -6.53 -13.43
CA LEU A 18 -6.15 -5.08 -13.37
C LEU A 18 -5.53 -4.51 -14.66
N VAL A 19 -5.28 -5.33 -15.67
CA VAL A 19 -4.78 -4.85 -16.98
C VAL A 19 -5.73 -3.81 -17.56
N GLY A 20 -5.18 -2.64 -17.91
CA GLY A 20 -5.95 -1.51 -18.45
C GLY A 20 -6.77 -0.73 -17.41
N LYS A 21 -6.72 -1.10 -16.13
CA LYS A 21 -7.47 -0.43 -15.05
C LYS A 21 -6.60 0.40 -14.11
N LEU A 22 -5.27 0.27 -14.21
CA LEU A 22 -4.31 1.00 -13.37
C LEU A 22 -3.40 1.87 -14.22
N THR A 23 -3.18 3.07 -13.73
CA THR A 23 -2.12 3.96 -14.19
C THR A 23 -1.51 4.66 -12.99
N GLY A 24 -0.34 5.25 -13.14
CA GLY A 24 0.27 5.98 -12.04
C GLY A 24 1.50 6.75 -12.47
N MET A 25 1.89 7.67 -11.62
CA MET A 25 3.11 8.46 -11.72
C MET A 25 3.74 8.56 -10.34
N ALA A 26 4.97 9.03 -10.26
CA ALA A 26 5.64 9.28 -9.00
C ALA A 26 6.00 10.75 -8.86
N PHE A 27 6.02 11.24 -7.63
CA PHE A 27 6.66 12.49 -7.27
C PHE A 27 7.97 12.21 -6.54
N ARG A 28 9.05 12.86 -6.99
CA ARG A 28 10.32 12.86 -6.27
C ARG A 28 10.38 14.08 -5.37
N VAL A 29 10.51 13.84 -4.08
CA VAL A 29 10.52 14.85 -3.01
C VAL A 29 11.79 14.69 -2.17
N PRO A 30 12.27 15.75 -1.49
CA PRO A 30 13.52 15.72 -0.73
C PRO A 30 13.31 15.10 0.67
N THR A 31 12.83 13.87 0.72
CA THR A 31 12.78 13.05 1.94
C THR A 31 13.87 11.99 1.89
N ALA A 32 14.44 11.66 3.05
CA ALA A 32 15.54 10.71 3.14
C ALA A 32 15.12 9.30 2.75
N ASN A 33 14.00 8.83 3.27
CA ASN A 33 13.45 7.50 3.05
C ASN A 33 11.92 7.52 3.27
N VAL A 34 11.28 6.39 3.07
CA VAL A 34 9.83 6.17 3.15
C VAL A 34 9.05 6.87 2.02
N SER A 35 8.19 6.13 1.43
CA SER A 35 7.29 6.57 0.35
C SER A 35 5.83 6.43 0.76
N VAL A 36 4.97 7.13 0.05
CA VAL A 36 3.52 7.05 0.22
C VAL A 36 2.84 6.69 -1.09
N VAL A 37 1.88 5.79 -1.02
CA VAL A 37 0.93 5.53 -2.11
C VAL A 37 -0.32 6.35 -1.84
N ASP A 38 -0.68 7.19 -2.79
CA ASP A 38 -1.96 7.90 -2.86
C ASP A 38 -2.80 7.19 -3.93
N LEU A 39 -3.67 6.29 -3.49
CA LEU A 39 -4.52 5.50 -4.38
C LEU A 39 -5.91 6.14 -4.48
N THR A 40 -6.25 6.63 -5.67
CA THR A 40 -7.63 7.00 -6.00
C THR A 40 -8.30 5.83 -6.69
N VAL A 41 -9.38 5.32 -6.13
CA VAL A 41 -10.03 4.08 -6.61
C VAL A 41 -11.54 4.22 -6.68
N LYS A 42 -12.11 3.70 -7.79
CA LYS A 42 -13.54 3.47 -7.94
C LYS A 42 -13.83 1.99 -7.78
N LEU A 43 -14.65 1.65 -6.81
CA LEU A 43 -15.06 0.27 -6.52
C LEU A 43 -16.29 -0.12 -7.36
N ASN A 44 -16.37 -1.40 -7.71
CA ASN A 44 -17.53 -1.96 -8.42
C ASN A 44 -18.76 -2.13 -7.51
N LYS A 45 -18.54 -2.24 -6.20
CA LYS A 45 -19.59 -2.39 -5.19
C LYS A 45 -19.52 -1.19 -4.25
N GLU A 46 -20.68 -0.66 -3.91
CA GLU A 46 -20.79 0.39 -2.91
C GLU A 46 -20.43 -0.15 -1.52
N THR A 47 -19.78 0.69 -0.74
CA THR A 47 -19.39 0.41 0.63
C THR A 47 -19.30 1.71 1.42
N SER A 48 -18.76 1.71 2.63
CA SER A 48 -18.40 2.90 3.39
C SER A 48 -16.93 2.87 3.74
N TYR A 49 -16.35 4.03 4.03
CA TYR A 49 -14.94 4.11 4.45
C TYR A 49 -14.70 3.32 5.75
N ASP A 50 -15.69 3.28 6.66
CA ASP A 50 -15.59 2.48 7.89
C ASP A 50 -15.46 0.99 7.59
N LYS A 51 -16.24 0.46 6.66
CA LYS A 51 -16.09 -0.95 6.23
C LYS A 51 -14.75 -1.23 5.57
N ILE A 52 -14.16 -0.26 4.86
CA ILE A 52 -12.82 -0.39 4.31
C ILE A 52 -11.80 -0.45 5.46
N LYS A 53 -11.91 0.43 6.45
CA LYS A 53 -11.05 0.42 7.65
C LYS A 53 -11.12 -0.93 8.38
N ASP A 54 -12.33 -1.43 8.60
CA ASP A 54 -12.52 -2.73 9.27
C ASP A 54 -11.90 -3.89 8.48
N ALA A 55 -12.09 -3.91 7.17
CA ALA A 55 -11.50 -4.92 6.30
C ALA A 55 -9.97 -4.87 6.30
N MET A 56 -9.38 -3.66 6.23
CA MET A 56 -7.93 -3.48 6.27
C MET A 56 -7.35 -3.89 7.63
N LYS A 57 -8.03 -3.55 8.73
CA LYS A 57 -7.63 -3.96 10.07
C LYS A 57 -7.65 -5.48 10.19
N LEU A 58 -8.75 -6.10 9.81
CA LEU A 58 -8.90 -7.56 9.85
C LEU A 58 -7.80 -8.25 9.03
N ALA A 59 -7.54 -7.79 7.81
CA ALA A 59 -6.49 -8.34 6.96
C ALA A 59 -5.10 -8.18 7.59
N SER A 60 -4.79 -7.02 8.17
CA SER A 60 -3.50 -6.76 8.81
C SER A 60 -3.23 -7.63 10.04
N GLU A 61 -4.28 -8.05 10.73
CA GLU A 61 -4.18 -8.90 11.93
C GLU A 61 -4.17 -10.40 11.58
N ASN A 62 -4.65 -10.78 10.40
CA ASN A 62 -4.82 -12.18 9.98
C ASN A 62 -4.01 -12.53 8.72
N GLU A 63 -4.65 -12.61 7.55
CA GLU A 63 -4.05 -13.18 6.32
C GLU A 63 -2.89 -12.35 5.75
N MET A 64 -2.84 -11.05 6.05
CA MET A 64 -1.75 -10.16 5.62
C MET A 64 -0.85 -9.72 6.78
N LYS A 65 -0.86 -10.45 7.90
CA LYS A 65 -0.03 -10.15 9.06
C LYS A 65 1.47 -10.14 8.67
N GLY A 66 2.16 -9.07 9.06
CA GLY A 66 3.57 -8.85 8.70
C GLY A 66 3.81 -8.32 7.28
N VAL A 67 2.76 -8.21 6.46
CA VAL A 67 2.79 -7.61 5.13
C VAL A 67 2.06 -6.27 5.12
N LEU A 68 0.83 -6.26 5.60
CA LEU A 68 -0.01 -5.08 5.76
C LEU A 68 0.06 -4.57 7.20
N GLY A 69 0.28 -3.28 7.37
CA GLY A 69 0.14 -2.56 8.62
C GLY A 69 -1.14 -1.73 8.66
N TYR A 70 -1.59 -1.40 9.85
CA TYR A 70 -2.73 -0.53 10.11
C TYR A 70 -2.27 0.56 11.08
N CYS A 71 -2.40 1.82 10.69
CA CYS A 71 -1.97 2.98 11.47
C CYS A 71 -3.16 3.92 11.69
N ASP A 72 -3.53 4.13 12.92
CA ASP A 72 -4.57 5.05 13.37
C ASP A 72 -4.00 6.26 14.15
N GLU A 73 -2.68 6.37 14.19
CA GLU A 73 -1.97 7.49 14.81
C GLU A 73 -1.58 8.55 13.77
N PRO A 74 -1.45 9.83 14.17
CA PRO A 74 -1.05 10.91 13.28
C PRO A 74 0.48 10.90 13.06
N LEU A 75 0.98 9.93 12.28
CA LEU A 75 2.40 9.72 11.98
C LEU A 75 2.79 10.32 10.63
N VAL A 76 4.10 10.51 10.45
CA VAL A 76 4.72 11.02 9.21
C VAL A 76 5.76 10.03 8.68
N SER A 77 6.27 10.27 7.48
CA SER A 77 7.23 9.37 6.82
C SER A 77 8.38 8.90 7.70
N GLN A 78 8.93 9.79 8.54
CA GLN A 78 10.08 9.48 9.40
C GLN A 78 9.78 8.37 10.42
N ASP A 79 8.54 8.26 10.87
CA ASP A 79 8.11 7.28 11.88
C ASP A 79 8.06 5.85 11.31
N PHE A 80 8.00 5.71 9.99
CA PHE A 80 7.97 4.42 9.31
C PHE A 80 9.33 3.93 8.80
N VAL A 81 10.41 4.68 9.08
CA VAL A 81 11.78 4.26 8.70
C VAL A 81 12.13 2.96 9.44
N GLY A 82 12.54 1.94 8.68
CA GLY A 82 12.86 0.62 9.20
C GLY A 82 11.67 -0.31 9.38
N ASP A 83 10.46 0.11 9.01
CA ASP A 83 9.29 -0.78 9.05
C ASP A 83 9.41 -1.86 7.95
N LYS A 84 9.32 -3.12 8.35
CA LYS A 84 9.47 -4.29 7.49
C LYS A 84 8.22 -4.61 6.68
N ARG A 85 7.07 -4.07 7.08
CA ARG A 85 5.80 -4.26 6.37
C ARG A 85 5.85 -3.52 5.04
N THR A 86 5.26 -4.10 4.03
CA THR A 86 5.33 -3.56 2.66
C THR A 86 4.29 -2.51 2.34
N SER A 87 3.26 -2.38 3.17
CA SER A 87 2.23 -1.35 3.07
C SER A 87 1.63 -1.11 4.45
N ILE A 88 1.59 0.13 4.90
CA ILE A 88 0.97 0.52 6.16
C ILE A 88 -0.21 1.45 5.82
N PHE A 89 -1.42 0.92 5.94
CA PHE A 89 -2.65 1.67 5.68
C PHE A 89 -2.82 2.78 6.70
N ASP A 90 -2.92 4.02 6.24
CA ASP A 90 -3.18 5.20 7.06
C ASP A 90 -4.68 5.45 7.14
N VAL A 91 -5.23 5.18 8.31
CA VAL A 91 -6.68 5.20 8.57
C VAL A 91 -7.26 6.60 8.47
N ASN A 92 -6.48 7.61 8.85
CA ASN A 92 -6.94 8.98 9.01
C ASN A 92 -6.68 9.85 7.76
N ALA A 93 -5.75 9.43 6.89
CA ALA A 93 -5.40 10.19 5.69
C ALA A 93 -6.31 9.90 4.49
N GLY A 94 -7.05 8.80 4.51
CA GLY A 94 -7.98 8.45 3.44
C GLY A 94 -9.29 9.23 3.49
N MET A 95 -10.03 9.23 2.40
CA MET A 95 -11.32 9.92 2.32
C MET A 95 -12.29 9.21 1.37
N GLU A 96 -13.56 9.35 1.68
CA GLU A 96 -14.68 8.93 0.86
C GLU A 96 -15.24 10.15 0.10
N LEU A 97 -15.35 10.04 -1.22
CA LEU A 97 -16.09 11.01 -2.03
C LEU A 97 -17.57 10.63 -2.16
N ASN A 98 -17.81 9.34 -2.38
CA ASN A 98 -19.14 8.73 -2.42
C ASN A 98 -19.00 7.21 -2.17
N PRO A 99 -20.08 6.44 -2.00
CA PRO A 99 -20.02 5.02 -1.62
C PRO A 99 -19.25 4.08 -2.57
N SER A 100 -18.78 4.58 -3.71
CA SER A 100 -17.97 3.80 -4.66
C SER A 100 -16.62 4.44 -4.99
N PHE A 101 -16.29 5.63 -4.45
CA PHE A 101 -15.11 6.37 -4.87
C PHE A 101 -14.31 6.88 -3.66
N TYR A 102 -13.06 6.42 -3.56
CA TYR A 102 -12.21 6.60 -2.38
C TYR A 102 -10.82 7.06 -2.75
N LYS A 103 -10.20 7.79 -1.82
CA LYS A 103 -8.77 7.98 -1.72
C LYS A 103 -8.25 7.16 -0.54
N ILE A 104 -7.26 6.31 -0.80
CA ILE A 104 -6.64 5.43 0.20
C ILE A 104 -5.16 5.73 0.24
N ILE A 105 -4.64 5.94 1.44
CA ILE A 105 -3.24 6.29 1.67
C ILE A 105 -2.54 5.12 2.37
N SER A 106 -1.34 4.80 1.91
CA SER A 106 -0.48 3.85 2.61
C SER A 106 1.00 4.26 2.55
N TRP A 107 1.70 4.03 3.65
CA TRP A 107 3.13 4.28 3.80
C TRP A 107 3.92 3.00 3.56
N TYR A 108 5.18 3.14 3.15
CA TYR A 108 6.11 2.01 3.08
C TYR A 108 7.56 2.49 3.06
N ASP A 109 8.42 1.77 3.78
CA ASP A 109 9.86 1.91 3.62
C ASP A 109 10.29 1.07 2.41
N ASN A 110 10.60 1.75 1.30
CA ASN A 110 10.92 1.09 0.03
C ASN A 110 12.22 0.28 0.07
N GLU A 111 13.10 0.55 1.01
CA GLU A 111 14.36 -0.18 1.18
C GLU A 111 14.19 -1.36 2.15
N CYS A 112 13.69 -1.08 3.34
CA CYS A 112 13.52 -2.10 4.38
C CYS A 112 12.46 -3.13 4.00
N GLY A 113 11.29 -2.70 3.54
CA GLY A 113 10.20 -3.59 3.14
C GLY A 113 10.60 -4.53 2.00
N TYR A 114 11.20 -4.01 0.94
CA TYR A 114 11.67 -4.81 -0.20
C TYR A 114 12.74 -5.83 0.20
N SER A 115 13.75 -5.41 0.96
CA SER A 115 14.84 -6.29 1.41
C SER A 115 14.35 -7.45 2.26
N ASN A 116 13.40 -7.18 3.17
CA ASN A 116 12.78 -8.23 3.96
C ASN A 116 11.96 -9.21 3.10
N LYS A 117 11.25 -8.72 2.08
CA LYS A 117 10.48 -9.61 1.18
C LYS A 117 11.36 -10.47 0.27
N LEU A 118 12.57 -10.02 -0.07
CA LEU A 118 13.55 -10.89 -0.74
C LEU A 118 13.95 -12.08 0.15
N LEU A 119 14.17 -11.84 1.44
CA LEU A 119 14.48 -12.92 2.39
C LEU A 119 13.28 -13.85 2.57
N ASP A 120 12.07 -13.30 2.70
CA ASP A 120 10.84 -14.09 2.80
C ASP A 120 10.64 -14.97 1.55
N LEU A 121 10.90 -14.44 0.35
CA LEU A 121 10.83 -15.20 -0.90
C LEU A 121 11.87 -16.32 -0.94
N ALA A 122 13.11 -16.04 -0.54
CA ALA A 122 14.16 -17.05 -0.49
C ALA A 122 13.79 -18.20 0.46
N ASN A 123 13.27 -17.87 1.64
CA ASN A 123 12.78 -18.86 2.59
C ASN A 123 11.59 -19.68 2.04
N HIS A 124 10.67 -19.02 1.35
CA HIS A 124 9.54 -19.69 0.71
C HIS A 124 10.00 -20.68 -0.36
N ILE A 125 10.92 -20.28 -1.24
CA ILE A 125 11.48 -21.17 -2.26
C ILE A 125 12.21 -22.37 -1.62
N TYR A 126 12.95 -22.14 -0.53
CA TYR A 126 13.63 -23.21 0.19
C TYR A 126 12.68 -24.21 0.85
N SER A 127 11.46 -23.80 1.18
CA SER A 127 10.44 -24.64 1.82
C SER A 127 9.55 -25.43 0.85
N LEU A 128 9.70 -25.22 -0.47
CA LEU A 128 9.00 -25.95 -1.53
C LEU A 128 9.68 -27.29 -1.84
#